data_f6a8fe3144df236c30634cf981ed64d9
#
_entry.id   f6a8fe3144df236c30634cf981ed64d9
#
_cell.length_a   1.000
_cell.length_b   1.000
_cell.length_c   1.000
_cell.angle_alpha   90.00
_cell.angle_beta   90.00
_cell.angle_gamma   90.00
#
_symmetry.space_group_name_H-M   'P 1'
#
loop_
_entity.id
_entity.type
_entity.pdbx_description
1 polymer ?
#
loop_
_entity_poly.entity_id
_entity_poly.type
_entity_poly.pdbx_seq_one_letter_code
_entity_poly.pdbx_strand_id
1 'polypeptide(L)'
;SVHLEAKKLGLNGIPRDQLPKWRLLARDCYLILPLILLVWLVSSGAKTMSHSAAYSILAAIAVGLVNFFMLRLQSAQTRTFRTVGKAALGAAGDSANSVFDSLEAGAKGAITVAVACAMAGIIAGCITVTGLASILINAVVQLAGNATFIGLILTMICCIILGMGVPTTANYCIMASTCAPILIKMGYPLVAAHFFVFYFGIVADITPPVALAAYAGSAIAKSNPMKTGINATKLAIAAFIVPFIFAYNPQMLFENVTSVFQVIQIVITALLGIFAVAAGLEGYILRTMHWPLRVLAVIGGLTLLIPGTVSDLIGLVIVAGIIALQIVQNKKAARETA
;
A
#
# COMPACT_ATOMS: atom_id res chain seq x y z
N SER A 1 7.83 -3.35 9.84
CA SER A 1 9.05 -4.08 9.42
C SER A 1 10.22 -3.12 9.12
N VAL A 2 10.19 -2.27 8.08
CA VAL A 2 11.32 -1.44 7.62
C VAL A 2 11.98 -0.64 8.73
N HIS A 3 11.21 0.06 9.57
CA HIS A 3 11.74 0.84 10.69
C HIS A 3 12.44 -0.02 11.76
N LEU A 4 11.90 -1.20 12.04
CA LEU A 4 12.47 -2.13 13.02
C LEU A 4 13.77 -2.73 12.50
N GLU A 5 13.81 -3.11 11.22
CA GLU A 5 15.02 -3.62 10.59
C GLU A 5 16.11 -2.55 10.50
N ALA A 6 15.76 -1.31 10.13
CA ALA A 6 16.69 -0.19 10.12
C ALA A 6 17.31 0.07 11.51
N LYS A 7 16.52 0.03 12.58
CA LYS A 7 17.01 0.14 13.96
C LYS A 7 17.89 -1.03 14.37
N LYS A 8 17.52 -2.25 14.01
CA LYS A 8 18.28 -3.46 14.28
C LYS A 8 19.65 -3.43 13.61
N LEU A 9 19.74 -2.91 12.40
CA LEU A 9 20.98 -2.75 11.63
C LEU A 9 21.77 -1.49 12.02
N GLY A 10 21.27 -0.65 12.92
CA GLY A 10 21.92 0.60 13.32
C GLY A 10 21.97 1.66 12.21
N LEU A 11 21.06 1.59 11.23
CA LEU A 11 21.00 2.56 10.15
C LEU A 11 20.49 3.90 10.67
N ASN A 12 21.29 4.96 10.46
CA ASN A 12 20.91 6.31 10.79
C ASN A 12 20.15 6.95 9.61
N GLY A 13 19.08 7.69 9.93
CA GLY A 13 18.37 8.50 8.95
C GLY A 13 19.14 9.77 8.56
N ILE A 14 18.57 10.56 7.67
CA ILE A 14 19.11 11.88 7.29
C ILE A 14 19.23 12.75 8.54
N PRO A 15 20.38 13.41 8.77
CA PRO A 15 20.58 14.34 9.88
C PRO A 15 19.50 15.43 9.91
N ARG A 16 19.09 15.84 11.12
CA ARG A 16 17.99 16.80 11.31
C ARG A 16 18.23 18.17 10.69
N ASP A 17 19.49 18.56 10.55
CA ASP A 17 19.95 19.79 9.91
C ASP A 17 19.73 19.80 8.39
N GLN A 18 19.70 18.62 7.76
CA GLN A 18 19.41 18.44 6.34
C GLN A 18 17.91 18.28 6.03
N LEU A 19 17.09 18.16 7.06
CA LEU A 19 15.62 18.06 6.86
C LEU A 19 15.04 19.45 6.52
N PRO A 20 14.08 19.53 5.59
CA PRO A 20 13.41 20.78 5.27
C PRO A 20 12.72 21.35 6.51
N LYS A 21 12.86 22.66 6.75
CA LYS A 21 12.26 23.35 7.89
C LYS A 21 10.73 23.26 7.80
N TRP A 22 10.06 22.93 8.90
CA TRP A 22 8.61 22.81 8.98
C TRP A 22 7.84 24.01 8.41
N ARG A 23 8.41 25.22 8.57
CA ARG A 23 7.82 26.45 8.00
C ARG A 23 7.77 26.44 6.47
N LEU A 24 8.74 25.81 5.79
CA LEU A 24 8.75 25.66 4.33
C LEU A 24 7.68 24.66 3.90
N LEU A 25 7.62 23.51 4.58
CA LEU A 25 6.61 22.49 4.32
C LEU A 25 5.17 23.03 4.53
N ALA A 26 4.94 23.78 5.61
CA ALA A 26 3.65 24.39 5.88
C ALA A 26 3.26 25.47 4.83
N ARG A 27 4.24 26.22 4.33
CA ARG A 27 4.01 27.20 3.28
C ARG A 27 3.57 26.55 1.96
N ASP A 28 4.17 25.42 1.63
CA ASP A 28 3.97 24.74 0.35
C ASP A 28 2.88 23.64 0.45
N CYS A 29 2.20 23.55 1.61
CA CYS A 29 1.14 22.54 1.87
C CYS A 29 -0.04 22.66 0.91
N TYR A 30 -0.32 23.84 0.34
CA TYR A 30 -1.39 24.04 -0.65
C TYR A 30 -1.18 23.22 -1.94
N LEU A 31 0.05 22.80 -2.23
CA LEU A 31 0.37 21.94 -3.39
C LEU A 31 -0.28 20.53 -3.27
N ILE A 32 -0.66 20.12 -2.05
CA ILE A 32 -1.32 18.84 -1.81
C ILE A 32 -2.85 18.94 -2.03
N LEU A 33 -3.40 20.14 -2.13
CA LEU A 33 -4.84 20.39 -2.23
C LEU A 33 -5.53 19.61 -3.38
N PRO A 34 -4.96 19.49 -4.60
CA PRO A 34 -5.57 18.68 -5.66
C PRO A 34 -5.70 17.20 -5.30
N LEU A 35 -4.73 16.65 -4.56
CA LEU A 35 -4.76 15.27 -4.10
C LEU A 35 -5.82 15.07 -3.02
N ILE A 36 -5.92 15.99 -2.06
CA ILE A 36 -6.95 15.96 -1.02
C ILE A 36 -8.34 16.05 -1.66
N LEU A 37 -8.51 16.95 -2.64
CA LEU A 37 -9.76 17.10 -3.38
C LEU A 37 -10.14 15.81 -4.11
N LEU A 38 -9.18 15.13 -4.77
CA LEU A 38 -9.40 13.86 -5.43
C LEU A 38 -9.91 12.80 -4.45
N VAL A 39 -9.19 12.62 -3.35
CA VAL A 39 -9.54 11.63 -2.32
C VAL A 39 -10.92 11.92 -1.73
N TRP A 40 -11.21 13.19 -1.44
CA TRP A 40 -12.50 13.60 -0.89
C TRP A 40 -13.66 13.35 -1.86
N LEU A 41 -13.49 13.73 -3.15
CA LEU A 41 -14.53 13.52 -4.17
C LEU A 41 -14.80 12.04 -4.43
N VAL A 42 -13.76 11.21 -4.44
CA VAL A 42 -13.90 9.76 -4.63
C VAL A 42 -14.55 9.13 -3.40
N SER A 43 -14.09 9.47 -2.19
CA SER A 43 -14.60 8.89 -0.95
C SER A 43 -16.04 9.31 -0.62
N SER A 44 -16.44 10.54 -1.02
CA SER A 44 -17.81 11.02 -0.79
C SER A 44 -18.85 10.35 -1.69
N GLY A 45 -18.43 9.67 -2.77
CA GLY A 45 -19.32 9.07 -3.76
C GLY A 45 -20.18 10.09 -4.54
N ALA A 46 -19.94 11.40 -4.33
CA ALA A 46 -20.74 12.49 -4.91
C ALA A 46 -20.60 12.58 -6.44
N LYS A 47 -19.49 12.08 -6.99
CA LYS A 47 -19.15 12.14 -8.41
C LYS A 47 -18.54 10.83 -8.89
N THR A 48 -18.62 10.59 -10.19
CA THR A 48 -17.92 9.44 -10.82
C THR A 48 -16.41 9.64 -10.76
N MET A 49 -15.63 8.56 -10.84
CA MET A 49 -14.16 8.59 -10.86
C MET A 49 -13.62 9.57 -11.91
N SER A 50 -14.19 9.56 -13.11
CA SER A 50 -13.77 10.43 -14.23
C SER A 50 -14.00 11.92 -13.92
N HIS A 51 -15.14 12.26 -13.33
CA HIS A 51 -15.42 13.64 -12.91
C HIS A 51 -14.52 14.08 -11.76
N SER A 52 -14.29 13.20 -10.78
CA SER A 52 -13.38 13.49 -9.67
C SER A 52 -11.95 13.75 -10.14
N ALA A 53 -11.46 12.96 -11.10
CA ALA A 53 -10.18 13.18 -11.74
C ALA A 53 -10.12 14.52 -12.50
N ALA A 54 -11.15 14.84 -13.30
CA ALA A 54 -11.23 16.10 -14.05
C ALA A 54 -11.19 17.34 -13.11
N TYR A 55 -11.98 17.35 -12.04
CA TYR A 55 -11.94 18.44 -11.05
C TYR A 55 -10.60 18.57 -10.36
N SER A 56 -9.93 17.43 -10.08
CA SER A 56 -8.61 17.44 -9.46
C SER A 56 -7.52 17.96 -10.41
N ILE A 57 -7.62 17.65 -11.71
CA ILE A 57 -6.74 18.22 -12.75
C ILE A 57 -6.93 19.74 -12.81
N LEU A 58 -8.16 20.24 -12.85
CA LEU A 58 -8.45 21.67 -12.85
C LEU A 58 -7.91 22.36 -11.59
N ALA A 59 -8.05 21.74 -10.43
CA ALA A 59 -7.47 22.23 -9.19
C ALA A 59 -5.93 22.24 -9.25
N ALA A 60 -5.29 21.23 -9.83
CA ALA A 60 -3.84 21.19 -10.01
C ALA A 60 -3.35 22.33 -10.93
N ILE A 61 -4.06 22.62 -12.02
CA ILE A 61 -3.74 23.75 -12.91
C ILE A 61 -3.87 25.07 -12.15
N ALA A 62 -4.95 25.27 -11.38
CA ALA A 62 -5.16 26.47 -10.58
C ALA A 62 -4.07 26.67 -9.53
N VAL A 63 -3.72 25.61 -8.80
CA VAL A 63 -2.64 25.61 -7.80
C VAL A 63 -1.27 25.87 -8.46
N GLY A 64 -1.02 25.27 -9.62
CA GLY A 64 0.19 25.50 -10.42
C GLY A 64 0.33 26.97 -10.84
N LEU A 65 -0.75 27.58 -11.34
CA LEU A 65 -0.79 28.99 -11.72
C LEU A 65 -0.47 29.90 -10.52
N VAL A 66 -1.05 29.63 -9.37
CA VAL A 66 -0.76 30.37 -8.12
C VAL A 66 0.72 30.19 -7.74
N ASN A 67 1.24 28.98 -7.83
CA ASN A 67 2.63 28.69 -7.51
C ASN A 67 3.61 29.45 -8.43
N PHE A 68 3.41 29.39 -9.75
CA PHE A 68 4.24 30.14 -10.71
C PHE A 68 4.16 31.67 -10.48
N PHE A 69 2.97 32.18 -10.16
CA PHE A 69 2.80 33.59 -9.82
C PHE A 69 3.58 33.97 -8.57
N MET A 70 3.48 33.17 -7.50
CA MET A 70 4.20 33.39 -6.26
C MET A 70 5.72 33.35 -6.46
N LEU A 71 6.23 32.37 -7.23
CA LEU A 71 7.67 32.26 -7.53
C LEU A 71 8.18 33.47 -8.31
N ARG A 72 7.41 33.96 -9.31
CA ARG A 72 7.79 35.14 -10.06
C ARG A 72 7.72 36.43 -9.23
N LEU A 73 6.79 36.54 -8.30
CA LEU A 73 6.73 37.67 -7.35
C LEU A 73 7.87 37.64 -6.35
N GLN A 74 8.34 36.47 -5.93
CA GLN A 74 9.50 36.35 -5.03
C GLN A 74 10.81 36.72 -5.73
N SER A 75 10.93 36.48 -7.02
CA SER A 75 12.12 36.84 -7.81
C SER A 75 12.13 38.33 -8.22
N ALA A 76 11.03 39.05 -8.08
CA ALA A 76 10.96 40.46 -8.41
C ALA A 76 11.55 41.35 -7.28
N GLN A 77 12.56 42.14 -7.57
CA GLN A 77 13.24 43.03 -6.59
C GLN A 77 12.35 44.19 -6.12
N THR A 78 11.33 44.59 -6.89
CA THR A 78 10.42 45.70 -6.56
C THR A 78 8.98 45.31 -6.81
N ARG A 79 8.06 45.60 -5.85
CA ARG A 79 6.62 45.33 -5.95
C ARG A 79 5.87 46.53 -6.54
N THR A 80 6.06 46.84 -7.81
CA THR A 80 5.30 47.84 -8.52
C THR A 80 4.15 47.19 -9.29
N PHE A 81 3.04 47.91 -9.50
CA PHE A 81 1.89 47.38 -10.25
C PHE A 81 2.28 46.77 -11.62
N ARG A 82 3.24 47.40 -12.28
CA ARG A 82 3.81 46.92 -13.57
C ARG A 82 4.58 45.61 -13.43
N THR A 83 5.26 45.36 -12.30
CA THR A 83 5.97 44.11 -12.02
C THR A 83 5.00 42.99 -11.64
N VAL A 84 3.91 43.29 -10.94
CA VAL A 84 2.85 42.34 -10.64
C VAL A 84 2.13 41.90 -11.93
N GLY A 85 1.80 42.84 -12.82
CA GLY A 85 1.20 42.54 -14.13
C GLY A 85 2.09 41.65 -15.01
N LYS A 86 3.41 41.96 -15.09
CA LYS A 86 4.38 41.10 -15.80
C LYS A 86 4.54 39.73 -15.18
N ALA A 87 4.51 39.65 -13.84
CA ALA A 87 4.58 38.37 -13.13
C ALA A 87 3.34 37.50 -13.41
N ALA A 88 2.16 38.12 -13.44
CA ALA A 88 0.90 37.41 -13.77
C ALA A 88 0.89 36.87 -15.20
N LEU A 89 1.27 37.74 -16.17
CA LEU A 89 1.35 37.31 -17.59
C LEU A 89 2.37 36.19 -17.81
N GLY A 90 3.53 36.31 -17.17
CA GLY A 90 4.57 35.30 -17.23
C GLY A 90 4.15 34.00 -16.54
N ALA A 91 3.49 34.08 -15.40
CA ALA A 91 2.96 32.90 -14.72
C ALA A 91 1.90 32.17 -15.56
N ALA A 92 1.05 32.91 -16.27
CA ALA A 92 0.08 32.32 -17.19
C ALA A 92 0.77 31.60 -18.35
N GLY A 93 1.85 32.16 -18.92
CA GLY A 93 2.66 31.52 -19.95
C GLY A 93 3.37 30.24 -19.45
N ASP A 94 4.00 30.30 -18.26
CA ASP A 94 4.63 29.12 -17.64
C ASP A 94 3.61 28.03 -17.34
N SER A 95 2.42 28.41 -16.84
CA SER A 95 1.35 27.45 -16.59
C SER A 95 0.82 26.84 -17.88
N ALA A 96 0.65 27.62 -18.94
CA ALA A 96 0.21 27.08 -20.24
C ALA A 96 1.21 26.05 -20.77
N ASN A 97 2.52 26.38 -20.80
CA ASN A 97 3.56 25.45 -21.24
C ASN A 97 3.58 24.19 -20.35
N SER A 98 3.51 24.34 -19.03
CA SER A 98 3.47 23.21 -18.10
C SER A 98 2.24 22.33 -18.29
N VAL A 99 1.08 22.90 -18.64
CA VAL A 99 -0.14 22.14 -18.97
C VAL A 99 0.05 21.36 -20.26
N PHE A 100 0.63 21.95 -21.32
CA PHE A 100 0.91 21.24 -22.56
C PHE A 100 1.90 20.09 -22.34
N ASP A 101 2.99 20.34 -21.64
CA ASP A 101 3.99 19.29 -21.30
C ASP A 101 3.36 18.16 -20.45
N SER A 102 2.50 18.53 -19.51
CA SER A 102 1.79 17.57 -18.65
C SER A 102 0.75 16.75 -19.45
N LEU A 103 0.05 17.36 -20.40
CA LEU A 103 -0.88 16.65 -21.30
C LEU A 103 -0.13 15.68 -22.21
N GLU A 104 1.02 16.09 -22.76
CA GLU A 104 1.86 15.21 -23.56
C GLU A 104 2.38 14.02 -22.74
N ALA A 105 2.95 14.29 -21.56
CA ALA A 105 3.44 13.26 -20.64
C ALA A 105 2.31 12.33 -20.19
N GLY A 106 1.15 12.90 -19.85
CA GLY A 106 -0.05 12.15 -19.47
C GLY A 106 -0.57 11.26 -20.59
N ALA A 107 -0.62 11.76 -21.83
CA ALA A 107 -1.02 10.98 -23.00
C ALA A 107 -0.06 9.81 -23.25
N LYS A 108 1.26 10.06 -23.20
CA LYS A 108 2.28 9.00 -23.32
C LYS A 108 2.14 7.92 -22.24
N GLY A 109 1.91 8.34 -20.98
CA GLY A 109 1.66 7.42 -19.86
C GLY A 109 0.36 6.62 -20.05
N ALA A 110 -0.71 7.28 -20.51
CA ALA A 110 -2.01 6.64 -20.75
C ALA A 110 -1.93 5.56 -21.85
N ILE A 111 -1.13 5.76 -22.90
CA ILE A 111 -0.94 4.76 -23.97
C ILE A 111 -0.44 3.44 -23.40
N THR A 112 0.58 3.48 -22.55
CA THR A 112 1.17 2.26 -21.94
C THR A 112 0.13 1.51 -21.11
N VAL A 113 -0.66 2.22 -20.31
CA VAL A 113 -1.72 1.62 -19.47
C VAL A 113 -2.84 1.07 -20.37
N ALA A 114 -3.27 1.81 -21.40
CA ALA A 114 -4.33 1.38 -22.32
C ALA A 114 -3.94 0.11 -23.07
N VAL A 115 -2.70 0.03 -23.58
CA VAL A 115 -2.19 -1.17 -24.26
C VAL A 115 -2.15 -2.35 -23.30
N ALA A 116 -1.65 -2.15 -22.08
CA ALA A 116 -1.61 -3.21 -21.07
C ALA A 116 -3.03 -3.70 -20.69
N CYS A 117 -4.00 -2.80 -20.52
CA CYS A 117 -5.40 -3.17 -20.28
C CYS A 117 -6.04 -3.90 -21.47
N ALA A 118 -5.73 -3.48 -22.71
CA ALA A 118 -6.21 -4.17 -23.90
C ALA A 118 -5.66 -5.60 -23.98
N MET A 119 -4.36 -5.80 -23.73
CA MET A 119 -3.73 -7.11 -23.67
C MET A 119 -4.33 -7.98 -22.55
N ALA A 120 -4.55 -7.41 -21.38
CA ALA A 120 -5.23 -8.10 -20.28
C ALA A 120 -6.66 -8.52 -20.65
N GLY A 121 -7.40 -7.65 -21.36
CA GLY A 121 -8.74 -7.97 -21.87
C GLY A 121 -8.73 -9.12 -22.87
N ILE A 122 -7.74 -9.17 -23.78
CA ILE A 122 -7.54 -10.28 -24.72
C ILE A 122 -7.26 -11.58 -23.93
N ILE A 123 -6.35 -11.56 -22.95
CA ILE A 123 -6.02 -12.72 -22.12
C ILE A 123 -7.27 -13.22 -21.39
N ALA A 124 -8.01 -12.33 -20.73
CA ALA A 124 -9.24 -12.67 -20.03
C ALA A 124 -10.31 -13.24 -20.98
N GLY A 125 -10.45 -12.67 -22.19
CA GLY A 125 -11.32 -13.17 -23.25
C GLY A 125 -10.93 -14.58 -23.70
N CYS A 126 -9.65 -14.83 -23.96
CA CYS A 126 -9.15 -16.15 -24.33
C CYS A 126 -9.41 -17.19 -23.21
N ILE A 127 -9.15 -16.83 -21.95
CA ILE A 127 -9.41 -17.70 -20.79
C ILE A 127 -10.91 -18.04 -20.69
N THR A 128 -11.78 -17.07 -20.94
CA THR A 128 -13.22 -17.25 -20.90
C THR A 128 -13.73 -18.14 -22.03
N VAL A 129 -13.30 -17.85 -23.29
CA VAL A 129 -13.74 -18.61 -24.48
C VAL A 129 -13.22 -20.04 -24.47
N THR A 130 -11.99 -20.27 -24.00
CA THR A 130 -11.42 -21.61 -23.91
C THR A 130 -11.94 -22.42 -22.72
N GLY A 131 -12.68 -21.80 -21.79
CA GLY A 131 -13.11 -22.43 -20.55
C GLY A 131 -11.98 -22.70 -19.55
N LEU A 132 -10.78 -22.16 -19.79
CA LEU A 132 -9.60 -22.34 -18.93
C LEU A 132 -9.87 -21.87 -17.50
N ALA A 133 -10.66 -20.80 -17.33
CA ALA A 133 -11.08 -20.34 -16.00
C ALA A 133 -11.81 -21.44 -15.22
N SER A 134 -12.76 -22.12 -15.88
CA SER A 134 -13.51 -23.22 -15.25
C SER A 134 -12.63 -24.41 -14.89
N ILE A 135 -11.64 -24.73 -15.75
CA ILE A 135 -10.67 -25.79 -15.50
C ILE A 135 -9.80 -25.42 -14.28
N LEU A 136 -9.28 -24.20 -14.23
CA LEU A 136 -8.47 -23.71 -13.12
C LEU A 136 -9.25 -23.70 -11.80
N ILE A 137 -10.48 -23.16 -11.83
CA ILE A 137 -11.39 -23.13 -10.67
C ILE A 137 -11.61 -24.55 -10.15
N ASN A 138 -11.97 -25.49 -11.01
CA ASN A 138 -12.25 -26.87 -10.62
C ASN A 138 -10.99 -27.56 -10.10
N ALA A 139 -9.85 -27.38 -10.73
CA ALA A 139 -8.58 -27.94 -10.29
C ALA A 139 -8.20 -27.44 -8.88
N VAL A 140 -8.27 -26.13 -8.63
CA VAL A 140 -7.96 -25.57 -7.31
C VAL A 140 -8.94 -26.05 -6.26
N VAL A 141 -10.25 -26.05 -6.56
CA VAL A 141 -11.30 -26.51 -5.62
C VAL A 141 -11.15 -28.02 -5.32
N GLN A 142 -10.83 -28.84 -6.31
CA GLN A 142 -10.60 -30.28 -6.12
C GLN A 142 -9.33 -30.54 -5.29
N LEU A 143 -8.24 -29.84 -5.58
CA LEU A 143 -6.98 -29.96 -4.81
C LEU A 143 -7.14 -29.47 -3.38
N ALA A 144 -7.94 -28.42 -3.17
CA ALA A 144 -8.23 -27.90 -1.84
C ALA A 144 -9.12 -28.86 -1.03
N GLY A 145 -10.01 -29.59 -1.71
CA GLY A 145 -11.01 -30.44 -1.05
C GLY A 145 -11.82 -29.67 -0.02
N ASN A 146 -11.90 -30.22 1.20
CA ASN A 146 -12.56 -29.54 2.33
C ASN A 146 -11.65 -28.54 3.08
N ALA A 147 -10.38 -28.45 2.72
CA ALA A 147 -9.42 -27.57 3.38
C ALA A 147 -9.38 -26.18 2.71
N THR A 148 -10.29 -25.32 3.11
CA THR A 148 -10.45 -23.96 2.56
C THR A 148 -9.15 -23.14 2.63
N PHE A 149 -8.29 -23.36 3.64
CA PHE A 149 -7.00 -22.73 3.76
C PHE A 149 -6.03 -23.10 2.61
N ILE A 150 -6.05 -24.36 2.16
CA ILE A 150 -5.25 -24.82 1.01
C ILE A 150 -5.71 -24.10 -0.25
N GLY A 151 -7.02 -23.92 -0.44
CA GLY A 151 -7.56 -23.15 -1.55
C GLY A 151 -7.11 -21.70 -1.58
N LEU A 152 -7.04 -21.04 -0.42
CA LEU A 152 -6.48 -19.70 -0.32
C LEU A 152 -4.99 -19.66 -0.72
N ILE A 153 -4.17 -20.62 -0.26
CA ILE A 153 -2.76 -20.70 -0.64
C ILE A 153 -2.59 -20.92 -2.14
N LEU A 154 -3.35 -21.86 -2.72
CA LEU A 154 -3.29 -22.12 -4.16
C LEU A 154 -3.71 -20.89 -4.97
N THR A 155 -4.78 -20.23 -4.55
CA THR A 155 -5.24 -18.97 -5.19
C THR A 155 -4.20 -17.86 -5.05
N MET A 156 -3.55 -17.72 -3.89
CA MET A 156 -2.44 -16.79 -3.69
C MET A 156 -1.31 -17.04 -4.69
N ILE A 157 -0.89 -18.29 -4.84
CA ILE A 157 0.18 -18.67 -5.78
C ILE A 157 -0.24 -18.34 -7.21
N CYS A 158 -1.46 -18.67 -7.61
CA CYS A 158 -2.00 -18.30 -8.93
C CYS A 158 -1.97 -16.79 -9.14
N CYS A 159 -2.41 -15.99 -8.16
CA CYS A 159 -2.41 -14.53 -8.24
C CYS A 159 -0.99 -13.96 -8.38
N ILE A 160 -0.03 -14.47 -7.61
CA ILE A 160 1.37 -14.02 -7.71
C ILE A 160 1.92 -14.34 -9.10
N ILE A 161 1.70 -15.55 -9.62
CA ILE A 161 2.20 -15.96 -10.95
C ILE A 161 1.58 -15.14 -12.05
N LEU A 162 0.25 -14.97 -12.05
CA LEU A 162 -0.47 -14.23 -13.08
C LEU A 162 -0.25 -12.71 -12.97
N GLY A 163 0.07 -12.20 -11.77
CA GLY A 163 0.31 -10.79 -11.51
C GLY A 163 1.70 -10.28 -11.89
N MET A 164 2.63 -11.18 -12.18
CA MET A 164 4.02 -10.81 -12.44
C MET A 164 4.17 -9.93 -13.69
N GLY A 165 4.68 -8.70 -13.48
CA GLY A 165 5.02 -7.79 -14.58
C GLY A 165 3.83 -7.12 -15.28
N VAL A 166 2.66 -7.16 -14.69
CA VAL A 166 1.43 -6.56 -15.24
C VAL A 166 1.04 -5.33 -14.43
N PRO A 167 0.71 -4.18 -15.08
CA PRO A 167 0.20 -3.01 -14.35
C PRO A 167 -1.04 -3.34 -13.51
N THR A 168 -1.17 -2.70 -12.34
CA THR A 168 -2.17 -3.03 -11.32
C THR A 168 -3.62 -3.13 -11.83
N THR A 169 -4.04 -2.20 -12.70
CA THR A 169 -5.40 -2.21 -13.25
C THR A 169 -5.63 -3.43 -14.16
N ALA A 170 -4.70 -3.70 -15.08
CA ALA A 170 -4.76 -4.83 -15.97
C ALA A 170 -4.67 -6.16 -15.20
N ASN A 171 -3.79 -6.20 -14.20
CA ASN A 171 -3.62 -7.31 -13.29
C ASN A 171 -4.95 -7.66 -12.58
N TYR A 172 -5.61 -6.65 -12.01
CA TYR A 172 -6.90 -6.88 -11.35
C TYR A 172 -7.98 -7.39 -12.30
N CYS A 173 -8.04 -6.90 -13.55
CA CYS A 173 -9.00 -7.41 -14.54
C CYS A 173 -8.81 -8.91 -14.81
N ILE A 174 -7.55 -9.37 -14.91
CA ILE A 174 -7.24 -10.80 -15.07
C ILE A 174 -7.64 -11.57 -13.81
N MET A 175 -7.26 -11.09 -12.62
CA MET A 175 -7.55 -11.77 -11.35
C MET A 175 -9.05 -11.87 -11.07
N ALA A 176 -9.80 -10.81 -11.34
CA ALA A 176 -11.23 -10.76 -11.12
C ALA A 176 -11.99 -11.80 -11.97
N SER A 177 -11.50 -12.07 -13.19
CA SER A 177 -12.09 -13.04 -14.09
C SER A 177 -11.62 -14.48 -13.87
N THR A 178 -10.44 -14.68 -13.29
CA THR A 178 -9.82 -16.01 -13.19
C THR A 178 -9.74 -16.55 -11.76
N CYS A 179 -9.22 -15.76 -10.83
CA CYS A 179 -8.92 -16.19 -9.47
C CYS A 179 -10.03 -15.87 -8.45
N ALA A 180 -10.70 -14.71 -8.56
CA ALA A 180 -11.77 -14.37 -7.63
C ALA A 180 -12.92 -15.39 -7.64
N PRO A 181 -13.37 -15.93 -8.80
CA PRO A 181 -14.39 -16.97 -8.84
C PRO A 181 -14.02 -18.26 -8.09
N ILE A 182 -12.72 -18.55 -7.94
CA ILE A 182 -12.27 -19.72 -7.14
C ILE A 182 -12.74 -19.57 -5.70
N LEU A 183 -12.44 -18.42 -5.09
CA LEU A 183 -12.76 -18.13 -3.69
C LEU A 183 -14.27 -17.99 -3.49
N ILE A 184 -14.98 -17.37 -4.43
CA ILE A 184 -16.44 -17.26 -4.40
C ILE A 184 -17.08 -18.66 -4.41
N LYS A 185 -16.60 -19.58 -5.27
CA LYS A 185 -17.06 -20.96 -5.33
C LYS A 185 -16.75 -21.74 -4.05
N MET A 186 -15.70 -21.37 -3.33
CA MET A 186 -15.33 -21.93 -2.04
C MET A 186 -16.13 -21.34 -0.87
N GLY A 187 -17.07 -20.40 -1.13
CA GLY A 187 -17.96 -19.82 -0.13
C GLY A 187 -17.42 -18.54 0.55
N TYR A 188 -16.34 -17.96 0.06
CA TYR A 188 -15.86 -16.68 0.58
C TYR A 188 -16.74 -15.51 0.09
N PRO A 189 -16.94 -14.46 0.91
CA PRO A 189 -17.68 -13.26 0.52
C PRO A 189 -17.08 -12.60 -0.72
N LEU A 190 -17.94 -12.01 -1.56
CA LEU A 190 -17.56 -11.40 -2.83
C LEU A 190 -16.45 -10.35 -2.66
N VAL A 191 -16.64 -9.43 -1.72
CA VAL A 191 -15.69 -8.34 -1.45
C VAL A 191 -14.36 -8.91 -0.97
N ALA A 192 -14.37 -9.86 -0.03
CA ALA A 192 -13.17 -10.50 0.48
C ALA A 192 -12.40 -11.25 -0.62
N ALA A 193 -13.10 -11.97 -1.50
CA ALA A 193 -12.50 -12.67 -2.64
C ALA A 193 -11.80 -11.70 -3.60
N HIS A 194 -12.46 -10.60 -3.97
CA HIS A 194 -11.89 -9.59 -4.85
C HIS A 194 -10.72 -8.84 -4.23
N PHE A 195 -10.80 -8.47 -2.94
CA PHE A 195 -9.67 -7.85 -2.23
C PHE A 195 -8.49 -8.81 -2.08
N PHE A 196 -8.74 -10.10 -1.83
CA PHE A 196 -7.70 -11.12 -1.73
C PHE A 196 -6.88 -11.22 -3.02
N VAL A 197 -7.56 -11.39 -4.16
CA VAL A 197 -6.88 -11.54 -5.44
C VAL A 197 -6.20 -10.25 -5.87
N PHE A 198 -6.80 -9.09 -5.65
CA PHE A 198 -6.21 -7.79 -5.92
C PHE A 198 -4.93 -7.58 -5.12
N TYR A 199 -4.97 -7.89 -3.83
CA TYR A 199 -3.85 -7.73 -2.93
C TYR A 199 -2.64 -8.58 -3.36
N PHE A 200 -2.86 -9.87 -3.63
CA PHE A 200 -1.77 -10.74 -4.08
C PHE A 200 -1.29 -10.45 -5.49
N GLY A 201 -2.14 -9.90 -6.34
CA GLY A 201 -1.74 -9.36 -7.62
C GLY A 201 -0.72 -8.22 -7.49
N ILE A 202 -0.96 -7.27 -6.56
CA ILE A 202 -0.02 -6.16 -6.30
C ILE A 202 1.27 -6.64 -5.64
N VAL A 203 1.18 -7.58 -4.70
CA VAL A 203 2.35 -8.12 -3.99
C VAL A 203 3.31 -8.85 -4.95
N ALA A 204 2.86 -9.30 -6.11
CA ALA A 204 3.70 -9.86 -7.17
C ALA A 204 4.82 -8.89 -7.61
N ASP A 205 4.59 -7.57 -7.58
CA ASP A 205 5.58 -6.55 -7.96
C ASP A 205 6.77 -6.43 -7.00
N ILE A 206 6.67 -6.97 -5.79
CA ILE A 206 7.76 -7.01 -4.81
C ILE A 206 8.29 -8.43 -4.57
N THR A 207 7.71 -9.43 -5.26
CA THR A 207 8.04 -10.85 -5.05
C THR A 207 8.90 -11.38 -6.20
N PRO A 208 10.10 -11.95 -5.93
CA PRO A 208 10.88 -12.62 -6.95
C PRO A 208 10.10 -13.77 -7.62
N PRO A 209 10.36 -14.08 -8.89
CA PRO A 209 11.52 -13.65 -9.70
C PRO A 209 11.36 -12.30 -10.42
N VAL A 210 10.18 -11.73 -10.54
CA VAL A 210 9.95 -10.52 -11.36
C VAL A 210 10.15 -9.23 -10.55
N ALA A 211 9.56 -9.10 -9.36
CA ALA A 211 9.81 -8.06 -8.36
C ALA A 211 10.13 -6.65 -8.91
N LEU A 212 9.36 -6.14 -9.88
CA LEU A 212 9.66 -4.93 -10.65
C LEU A 212 9.92 -3.71 -9.77
N ALA A 213 9.09 -3.49 -8.75
CA ALA A 213 9.24 -2.36 -7.85
C ALA A 213 10.54 -2.46 -7.03
N ALA A 214 10.88 -3.66 -6.56
CA ALA A 214 12.11 -3.89 -5.81
C ALA A 214 13.35 -3.72 -6.71
N TYR A 215 13.29 -4.13 -7.97
CA TYR A 215 14.39 -3.97 -8.93
C TYR A 215 14.58 -2.51 -9.31
N ALA A 216 13.51 -1.75 -9.51
CA ALA A 216 13.60 -0.30 -9.70
C ALA A 216 14.27 0.38 -8.50
N GLY A 217 13.87 0.02 -7.26
CA GLY A 217 14.51 0.50 -6.05
C GLY A 217 15.99 0.11 -5.97
N SER A 218 16.36 -1.11 -6.41
CA SER A 218 17.74 -1.58 -6.43
C SER A 218 18.62 -0.76 -7.38
N ALA A 219 18.08 -0.35 -8.52
CA ALA A 219 18.79 0.50 -9.48
C ALA A 219 19.12 1.88 -8.89
N ILE A 220 18.18 2.48 -8.16
CA ILE A 220 18.38 3.75 -7.44
C ILE A 220 19.44 3.58 -6.33
N ALA A 221 19.32 2.51 -5.55
CA ALA A 221 20.25 2.20 -4.44
C ALA A 221 21.59 1.63 -4.90
N LYS A 222 21.78 1.38 -6.20
CA LYS A 222 22.96 0.71 -6.78
C LYS A 222 23.27 -0.63 -6.08
N SER A 223 22.24 -1.39 -5.73
CA SER A 223 22.32 -2.66 -5.02
C SER A 223 21.98 -3.85 -5.93
N ASN A 224 22.25 -5.06 -5.46
CA ASN A 224 21.92 -6.27 -6.22
C ASN A 224 20.40 -6.47 -6.30
N PRO A 225 19.78 -6.53 -7.51
CA PRO A 225 18.33 -6.62 -7.70
C PRO A 225 17.70 -7.81 -6.99
N MET A 226 18.25 -9.02 -7.16
CA MET A 226 17.69 -10.24 -6.58
C MET A 226 17.73 -10.21 -5.03
N LYS A 227 18.84 -9.75 -4.44
CA LYS A 227 18.94 -9.58 -2.98
C LYS A 227 17.94 -8.54 -2.48
N THR A 228 17.76 -7.45 -3.22
CA THR A 228 16.77 -6.40 -2.89
C THR A 228 15.35 -6.96 -2.95
N GLY A 229 15.01 -7.74 -3.98
CA GLY A 229 13.70 -8.40 -4.09
C GLY A 229 13.42 -9.37 -2.95
N ILE A 230 14.40 -10.23 -2.60
CA ILE A 230 14.26 -11.14 -1.46
C ILE A 230 14.07 -10.38 -0.15
N ASN A 231 14.81 -9.30 0.07
CA ASN A 231 14.67 -8.48 1.27
C ASN A 231 13.32 -7.73 1.28
N ALA A 232 12.86 -7.21 0.14
CA ALA A 232 11.54 -6.59 0.01
C ALA A 232 10.43 -7.57 0.39
N THR A 233 10.47 -8.80 -0.11
CA THR A 233 9.52 -9.87 0.26
C THR A 233 9.56 -10.19 1.74
N LYS A 234 10.76 -10.31 2.34
CA LYS A 234 10.91 -10.54 3.79
C LYS A 234 10.30 -9.41 4.62
N LEU A 235 10.56 -8.17 4.25
CA LEU A 235 10.00 -7.00 4.94
C LEU A 235 8.48 -6.89 4.78
N ALA A 236 7.94 -7.40 3.67
CA ALA A 236 6.52 -7.41 3.36
C ALA A 236 5.78 -8.65 3.90
N ILE A 237 6.45 -9.61 4.54
CA ILE A 237 5.85 -10.89 4.91
C ILE A 237 4.63 -10.73 5.84
N ALA A 238 4.62 -9.73 6.71
CA ALA A 238 3.47 -9.39 7.53
C ALA A 238 2.25 -9.01 6.66
N ALA A 239 2.49 -8.37 5.50
CA ALA A 239 1.45 -8.01 4.56
C ALA A 239 0.85 -9.23 3.85
N PHE A 240 1.59 -10.31 3.66
CA PHE A 240 1.06 -11.57 3.10
C PHE A 240 0.01 -12.23 4.01
N ILE A 241 0.02 -11.94 5.29
CA ILE A 241 -0.90 -12.53 6.26
C ILE A 241 -2.27 -11.83 6.22
N VAL A 242 -2.29 -10.53 5.96
CA VAL A 242 -3.51 -9.70 6.02
C VAL A 242 -4.65 -10.23 5.13
N PRO A 243 -4.43 -10.64 3.86
CA PRO A 243 -5.51 -11.17 3.02
C PRO A 243 -6.15 -12.44 3.56
N PHE A 244 -5.38 -13.31 4.20
CA PHE A 244 -5.94 -14.51 4.83
C PHE A 244 -6.87 -14.14 5.99
N ILE A 245 -6.53 -13.09 6.73
CA ILE A 245 -7.33 -12.67 7.87
C ILE A 245 -8.67 -12.11 7.43
N PHE A 246 -8.72 -11.19 6.47
CA PHE A 246 -9.99 -10.66 6.01
C PHE A 246 -10.82 -11.67 5.18
N ALA A 247 -10.18 -12.68 4.57
CA ALA A 247 -10.90 -13.77 3.94
C ALA A 247 -11.73 -14.58 4.97
N TYR A 248 -11.17 -14.82 6.16
CA TYR A 248 -11.89 -15.50 7.25
C TYR A 248 -12.74 -14.54 8.10
N ASN A 249 -12.40 -13.25 8.14
CA ASN A 249 -13.05 -12.23 8.95
C ASN A 249 -13.42 -11.01 8.11
N PRO A 250 -14.54 -11.05 7.40
CA PRO A 250 -15.00 -9.97 6.50
C PRO A 250 -15.23 -8.63 7.23
N GLN A 251 -15.40 -8.66 8.55
CA GLN A 251 -15.50 -7.45 9.39
C GLN A 251 -14.29 -6.54 9.26
N MET A 252 -13.10 -7.07 8.93
CA MET A 252 -11.92 -6.25 8.63
C MET A 252 -12.08 -5.40 7.35
N LEU A 253 -12.99 -5.78 6.47
CA LEU A 253 -13.39 -5.00 5.29
C LEU A 253 -14.63 -4.15 5.55
N PHE A 254 -14.99 -3.99 6.83
CA PHE A 254 -16.18 -3.28 7.30
C PHE A 254 -17.50 -3.89 6.82
N GLU A 255 -17.50 -5.15 6.41
CA GLU A 255 -18.74 -5.89 6.15
C GLU A 255 -19.39 -6.29 7.48
N ASN A 256 -20.73 -6.11 7.55
CA ASN A 256 -21.54 -6.42 8.72
C ASN A 256 -21.11 -5.67 10.00
N VAL A 257 -20.54 -4.48 9.88
CA VAL A 257 -20.19 -3.61 11.00
C VAL A 257 -21.37 -2.71 11.32
N THR A 258 -21.81 -2.70 12.59
CA THR A 258 -23.01 -2.00 13.02
C THR A 258 -22.74 -0.70 13.77
N SER A 259 -21.50 -0.47 14.24
CA SER A 259 -21.15 0.67 15.08
C SER A 259 -19.79 1.29 14.69
N VAL A 260 -19.72 2.62 14.76
CA VAL A 260 -18.47 3.38 14.60
C VAL A 260 -17.42 2.97 15.61
N PHE A 261 -17.84 2.62 16.84
CA PHE A 261 -16.92 2.12 17.87
C PHE A 261 -16.25 0.81 17.45
N GLN A 262 -16.98 -0.09 16.81
CA GLN A 262 -16.44 -1.35 16.27
C GLN A 262 -15.42 -1.09 15.15
N VAL A 263 -15.64 -0.09 14.30
CA VAL A 263 -14.66 0.33 13.28
C VAL A 263 -13.35 0.79 13.92
N ILE A 264 -13.45 1.68 14.93
CA ILE A 264 -12.28 2.19 15.66
C ILE A 264 -11.53 1.04 16.33
N GLN A 265 -12.23 0.12 16.97
CA GLN A 265 -11.64 -1.07 17.61
C GLN A 265 -10.88 -1.90 16.58
N ILE A 266 -11.51 -2.28 15.46
CA ILE A 266 -10.88 -3.08 14.38
C ILE A 266 -9.62 -2.40 13.85
N VAL A 267 -9.66 -1.09 13.61
CA VAL A 267 -8.51 -0.34 13.08
C VAL A 267 -7.35 -0.34 14.09
N ILE A 268 -7.63 -0.08 15.36
CA ILE A 268 -6.59 -0.03 16.40
C ILE A 268 -5.98 -1.43 16.61
N THR A 269 -6.81 -2.47 16.75
CA THR A 269 -6.33 -3.83 16.98
C THR A 269 -5.57 -4.36 15.76
N ALA A 270 -6.02 -4.05 14.55
CA ALA A 270 -5.30 -4.41 13.33
C ALA A 270 -3.93 -3.74 13.24
N LEU A 271 -3.82 -2.45 13.53
CA LEU A 271 -2.53 -1.73 13.54
C LEU A 271 -1.56 -2.32 14.58
N LEU A 272 -2.04 -2.59 15.79
CA LEU A 272 -1.24 -3.22 16.84
C LEU A 272 -0.86 -4.66 16.48
N GLY A 273 -1.78 -5.41 15.89
CA GLY A 273 -1.57 -6.78 15.44
C GLY A 273 -0.50 -6.87 14.34
N ILE A 274 -0.59 -6.04 13.30
CA ILE A 274 0.42 -5.98 12.23
C ILE A 274 1.79 -5.55 12.79
N PHE A 275 1.81 -4.59 13.72
CA PHE A 275 3.04 -4.18 14.39
C PHE A 275 3.68 -5.36 15.15
N ALA A 276 2.89 -6.11 15.93
CA ALA A 276 3.38 -7.23 16.71
C ALA A 276 3.88 -8.39 15.83
N VAL A 277 3.15 -8.72 14.74
CA VAL A 277 3.59 -9.70 13.74
C VAL A 277 4.90 -9.26 13.10
N ALA A 278 4.99 -8.01 12.65
CA ALA A 278 6.21 -7.47 12.05
C ALA A 278 7.39 -7.52 13.03
N ALA A 279 7.18 -7.13 14.29
CA ALA A 279 8.19 -7.17 15.33
C ALA A 279 8.68 -8.59 15.65
N GLY A 280 7.75 -9.55 15.68
CA GLY A 280 8.08 -10.97 15.88
C GLY A 280 8.89 -11.56 14.72
N LEU A 281 8.53 -11.23 13.48
CA LEU A 281 9.25 -11.68 12.28
C LEU A 281 10.65 -11.06 12.18
N GLU A 282 10.77 -9.76 12.44
CA GLU A 282 12.08 -9.06 12.47
C GLU A 282 12.93 -9.47 13.69
N GLY A 283 12.26 -9.90 14.77
CA GLY A 283 12.91 -10.27 16.03
C GLY A 283 13.50 -9.09 16.79
N TYR A 284 12.87 -7.91 16.66
CA TYR A 284 13.34 -6.66 17.25
C TYR A 284 12.16 -5.71 17.58
N ILE A 285 12.19 -5.10 18.77
CA ILE A 285 11.34 -3.93 19.11
C ILE A 285 12.26 -2.82 19.68
N LEU A 286 12.73 -2.99 20.90
CA LEU A 286 13.72 -2.13 21.55
C LEU A 286 15.09 -2.81 21.62
N ARG A 287 15.09 -4.15 21.66
CA ARG A 287 16.25 -5.05 21.61
C ARG A 287 15.94 -6.26 20.77
N THR A 288 16.97 -7.04 20.44
CA THR A 288 16.81 -8.35 19.79
C THR A 288 15.99 -9.28 20.66
N MET A 289 15.01 -9.95 20.08
CA MET A 289 14.13 -10.89 20.77
C MET A 289 14.64 -12.32 20.59
N HIS A 290 14.63 -13.08 21.68
CA HIS A 290 14.85 -14.52 21.64
C HIS A 290 13.70 -15.24 20.91
N TRP A 291 13.99 -16.38 20.32
CA TRP A 291 13.05 -17.14 19.51
C TRP A 291 11.66 -17.35 20.15
N PRO A 292 11.51 -17.73 21.43
CA PRO A 292 10.20 -17.91 22.03
C PRO A 292 9.36 -16.62 22.09
N LEU A 293 10.01 -15.48 22.39
CA LEU A 293 9.33 -14.18 22.38
C LEU A 293 8.89 -13.74 20.99
N ARG A 294 9.64 -14.12 19.95
CA ARG A 294 9.27 -13.85 18.56
C ARG A 294 8.00 -14.61 18.18
N VAL A 295 7.93 -15.90 18.50
CA VAL A 295 6.74 -16.73 18.26
C VAL A 295 5.54 -16.17 19.02
N LEU A 296 5.74 -15.81 20.29
CA LEU A 296 4.68 -15.23 21.12
C LEU A 296 4.17 -13.88 20.54
N ALA A 297 5.07 -13.05 20.01
CA ALA A 297 4.72 -11.80 19.34
C ALA A 297 3.88 -12.02 18.08
N VAL A 298 4.23 -13.02 17.27
CA VAL A 298 3.45 -13.39 16.08
C VAL A 298 2.08 -13.91 16.48
N ILE A 299 1.99 -14.81 17.46
CA ILE A 299 0.71 -15.34 17.95
C ILE A 299 -0.15 -14.22 18.52
N GLY A 300 0.39 -13.37 19.40
CA GLY A 300 -0.33 -12.23 19.96
C GLY A 300 -0.77 -11.22 18.91
N GLY A 301 0.04 -11.01 17.86
CA GLY A 301 -0.32 -10.18 16.72
C GLY A 301 -1.45 -10.78 15.88
N LEU A 302 -1.42 -12.08 15.61
CA LEU A 302 -2.47 -12.78 14.86
C LEU A 302 -3.80 -12.79 15.62
N THR A 303 -3.79 -12.95 16.95
CA THR A 303 -5.01 -12.86 17.76
C THR A 303 -5.64 -11.47 17.74
N LEU A 304 -4.84 -10.39 17.67
CA LEU A 304 -5.33 -9.01 17.50
C LEU A 304 -5.90 -8.73 16.10
N LEU A 305 -5.50 -9.51 15.10
CA LEU A 305 -5.99 -9.35 13.73
C LEU A 305 -7.33 -10.09 13.51
N ILE A 306 -7.71 -11.00 14.40
CA ILE A 306 -9.00 -11.68 14.37
C ILE A 306 -10.00 -10.83 15.15
N PRO A 307 -11.00 -10.19 14.50
CA PRO A 307 -11.97 -9.35 15.20
C PRO A 307 -12.75 -10.13 16.27
N GLY A 308 -12.70 -9.67 17.50
CA GLY A 308 -13.42 -10.28 18.62
C GLY A 308 -12.91 -9.75 19.96
N THR A 309 -13.81 -9.46 20.90
CA THR A 309 -13.44 -8.91 22.22
C THR A 309 -12.50 -9.81 23.02
N VAL A 310 -12.66 -11.12 22.92
CA VAL A 310 -11.82 -12.08 23.63
C VAL A 310 -10.45 -12.22 22.97
N SER A 311 -10.42 -12.33 21.64
CA SER A 311 -9.16 -12.38 20.86
C SER A 311 -8.34 -11.12 21.03
N ASP A 312 -9.00 -9.95 21.00
CA ASP A 312 -8.36 -8.65 21.21
C ASP A 312 -7.74 -8.54 22.60
N LEU A 313 -8.45 -8.98 23.64
CA LEU A 313 -7.95 -8.95 25.02
C LEU A 313 -6.71 -9.86 25.19
N ILE A 314 -6.78 -11.09 24.68
CA ILE A 314 -5.65 -12.03 24.72
C ILE A 314 -4.44 -11.46 23.98
N GLY A 315 -4.65 -10.98 22.76
CA GLY A 315 -3.58 -10.42 21.95
C GLY A 315 -2.95 -9.17 22.57
N LEU A 316 -3.78 -8.30 23.17
CA LEU A 316 -3.32 -7.08 23.82
C LEU A 316 -2.48 -7.40 25.06
N VAL A 317 -2.90 -8.38 25.89
CA VAL A 317 -2.13 -8.84 27.05
C VAL A 317 -0.78 -9.40 26.63
N ILE A 318 -0.74 -10.23 25.59
CA ILE A 318 0.52 -10.82 25.08
C ILE A 318 1.45 -9.71 24.57
N VAL A 319 0.96 -8.83 23.70
CA VAL A 319 1.78 -7.77 23.08
C VAL A 319 2.25 -6.76 24.11
N ALA A 320 1.37 -6.33 25.03
CA ALA A 320 1.75 -5.44 26.14
C ALA A 320 2.78 -6.09 27.07
N GLY A 321 2.63 -7.38 27.39
CA GLY A 321 3.59 -8.15 28.17
C GLY A 321 4.98 -8.19 27.52
N ILE A 322 5.04 -8.43 26.21
CA ILE A 322 6.32 -8.43 25.46
C ILE A 322 6.96 -7.05 25.47
N ILE A 323 6.19 -5.98 25.23
CA ILE A 323 6.70 -4.61 25.25
C ILE A 323 7.23 -4.26 26.66
N ALA A 324 6.48 -4.60 27.72
CA ALA A 324 6.89 -4.37 29.09
C ALA A 324 8.21 -5.10 29.43
N LEU A 325 8.34 -6.36 29.05
CA LEU A 325 9.57 -7.13 29.21
C LEU A 325 10.76 -6.49 28.50
N GLN A 326 10.56 -6.03 27.26
CA GLN A 326 11.59 -5.35 26.47
C GLN A 326 12.02 -4.01 27.10
N ILE A 327 11.08 -3.25 27.66
CA ILE A 327 11.37 -2.00 28.39
C ILE A 327 12.20 -2.29 29.64
N VAL A 328 11.83 -3.30 30.43
CA VAL A 328 12.56 -3.69 31.65
C VAL A 328 13.99 -4.13 31.30
N GLN A 329 14.14 -5.00 30.30
CA GLN A 329 15.45 -5.46 29.83
C GLN A 329 16.31 -4.31 29.30
N ASN A 330 15.72 -3.36 28.59
CA ASN A 330 16.46 -2.20 28.08
C ASN A 330 16.94 -1.27 29.21
N LYS A 331 16.08 -1.03 30.22
CA LYS A 331 16.47 -0.25 31.41
C LYS A 331 17.57 -0.93 32.24
N LYS A 332 17.52 -2.27 32.37
CA LYS A 332 18.55 -3.04 33.10
C LYS A 332 19.91 -2.92 32.41
N ALA A 333 19.96 -3.09 31.09
CA ALA A 333 21.21 -2.94 30.34
C ALA A 333 21.77 -1.51 30.34
N ALA A 334 20.90 -0.49 30.31
CA ALA A 334 21.33 0.90 30.43
C ALA A 334 21.94 1.23 31.80
N ARG A 335 21.54 0.50 32.86
CA ARG A 335 22.12 0.61 34.21
C ARG A 335 23.45 -0.14 34.36
N GLU A 336 23.66 -1.18 33.56
CA GLU A 336 24.92 -1.96 33.58
C GLU A 336 26.03 -1.30 32.74
N THR A 337 25.67 -0.35 31.86
CA THR A 337 26.61 0.40 31.01
C THR A 337 26.87 1.83 31.50
N ALA A 338 26.17 2.33 32.52
CA ALA A 338 26.38 3.60 33.22
C ALA A 338 27.16 3.39 34.51
#